data_72ceff7a0d56085d2d9fae4728b220e0
#
_entry.id   72ceff7a0d56085d2d9fae4728b220e0
#
_cell.length_a   1.000
_cell.length_b   1.000
_cell.length_c   1.000
_cell.angle_alpha   90.00
_cell.angle_beta   90.00
_cell.angle_gamma   90.00
#
_symmetry.space_group_name_H-M   'P 1'
#
loop_
_entity.id
_entity.type
_entity.pdbx_description
1 polymer ?
#
loop_
_entity_poly.entity_id
_entity_poly.type
_entity_poly.pdbx_seq_one_letter_code
_entity_poly.pdbx_strand_id
1 'polypeptide(L)'
;MTERTVLVTGATGLLGREVSASFGLRGWNVKGTGYSRADGISTLKVDLSNESEVASLLEETKSDSLFLSETGHVKLTLCHPRPQVIVHCAAQRFPDKVDKDPEAARALNVAASKSLAQLAADRDIFVIYISTDYVFPGVPGDAPYEADAEPRPTNLYGQTKLDGERAVLETFEKAGKKGLGVVLRVPVLYGNAETPAESAVNVLMDALWKAQTQGIEVTMDHWAIRYPTNTEDIGRVCHDISVKYLDTAPGDRAGLPNILQFSSEDRMTKYEIVQLFGDIMDLSTEGIKPNTEGNDPNASVQRPYDCHLSTKALRELGIDVSACDFKGWWRREVRAFRK
;
A
#
# COMPACT_ATOMS: atom_id res chain seq x y z
N MET A 1 18.92 -23.43 0.82
CA MET A 1 18.57 -22.00 0.54
C MET A 1 18.33 -21.36 1.88
N THR A 2 18.97 -20.24 2.20
CA THR A 2 18.71 -19.47 3.41
C THR A 2 17.28 -18.94 3.33
N GLU A 3 16.50 -19.21 4.36
CA GLU A 3 15.12 -18.76 4.48
C GLU A 3 15.10 -17.22 4.54
N ARG A 4 14.41 -16.58 3.59
CA ARG A 4 14.29 -15.11 3.52
C ARG A 4 13.18 -14.66 4.45
N THR A 5 13.41 -13.53 5.13
CA THR A 5 12.44 -12.94 6.05
C THR A 5 12.07 -11.52 5.59
N VAL A 6 10.77 -11.23 5.60
CA VAL A 6 10.21 -9.90 5.35
C VAL A 6 9.51 -9.38 6.60
N LEU A 7 9.70 -8.11 6.91
CA LEU A 7 8.90 -7.36 7.87
C LEU A 7 7.87 -6.52 7.11
N VAL A 8 6.59 -6.68 7.44
CA VAL A 8 5.50 -5.89 6.87
C VAL A 8 4.94 -4.98 7.96
N THR A 9 5.11 -3.67 7.83
CA THR A 9 4.48 -2.74 8.75
C THR A 9 3.06 -2.41 8.28
N GLY A 10 2.13 -2.22 9.21
CA GLY A 10 0.72 -2.06 8.85
C GLY A 10 0.09 -3.34 8.29
N ALA A 11 0.59 -4.51 8.72
CA ALA A 11 0.17 -5.84 8.27
C ALA A 11 -1.32 -6.14 8.52
N THR A 12 -1.97 -5.43 9.43
CA THR A 12 -3.43 -5.51 9.66
C THR A 12 -4.26 -4.68 8.68
N GLY A 13 -3.63 -3.85 7.86
CA GLY A 13 -4.32 -3.02 6.86
C GLY A 13 -4.61 -3.78 5.57
N LEU A 14 -5.50 -3.23 4.73
CA LEU A 14 -5.91 -3.80 3.45
C LEU A 14 -4.71 -4.25 2.59
N LEU A 15 -3.73 -3.38 2.37
CA LEU A 15 -2.54 -3.71 1.59
C LEU A 15 -1.58 -4.62 2.36
N GLY A 16 -1.36 -4.35 3.65
CA GLY A 16 -0.38 -5.11 4.45
C GLY A 16 -0.73 -6.59 4.57
N ARG A 17 -2.02 -6.94 4.62
CA ARG A 17 -2.49 -8.34 4.61
C ARG A 17 -2.09 -9.05 3.32
N GLU A 18 -2.34 -8.42 2.17
CA GLU A 18 -2.03 -9.01 0.86
C GLU A 18 -0.53 -9.10 0.59
N VAL A 19 0.24 -8.09 1.02
CA VAL A 19 1.72 -8.16 1.00
C VAL A 19 2.19 -9.35 1.83
N SER A 20 1.70 -9.49 3.06
CA SER A 20 2.05 -10.62 3.95
C SER A 20 1.70 -11.96 3.32
N ALA A 21 0.50 -12.09 2.76
CA ALA A 21 0.05 -13.31 2.08
C ALA A 21 0.92 -13.61 0.85
N SER A 22 1.24 -12.60 0.03
CA SER A 22 2.04 -12.75 -1.18
C SER A 22 3.45 -13.27 -0.89
N PHE A 23 4.12 -12.76 0.15
CA PHE A 23 5.43 -13.24 0.56
C PHE A 23 5.36 -14.65 1.19
N GLY A 24 4.37 -14.91 2.06
CA GLY A 24 4.16 -16.22 2.69
C GLY A 24 3.92 -17.33 1.66
N LEU A 25 3.06 -17.10 0.65
CA LEU A 25 2.79 -18.04 -0.44
C LEU A 25 4.04 -18.37 -1.27
N ARG A 26 5.07 -17.51 -1.25
CA ARG A 26 6.34 -17.70 -1.95
C ARG A 26 7.47 -18.19 -1.04
N GLY A 27 7.12 -18.70 0.15
CA GLY A 27 8.03 -19.36 1.06
C GLY A 27 8.95 -18.44 1.87
N TRP A 28 8.58 -17.14 2.01
CA TRP A 28 9.28 -16.24 2.90
C TRP A 28 8.73 -16.35 4.32
N ASN A 29 9.61 -16.18 5.30
CA ASN A 29 9.19 -15.97 6.68
C ASN A 29 8.65 -14.53 6.82
N VAL A 30 7.40 -14.38 7.27
CA VAL A 30 6.72 -13.08 7.35
C VAL A 30 6.57 -12.64 8.80
N LYS A 31 7.14 -11.47 9.14
CA LYS A 31 6.86 -10.76 10.38
C LYS A 31 5.88 -9.62 10.08
N GLY A 32 4.68 -9.65 10.65
CA GLY A 32 3.70 -8.58 10.52
C GLY A 32 3.68 -7.68 11.75
N THR A 33 3.56 -6.36 11.56
CA THR A 33 3.30 -5.42 12.65
C THR A 33 2.07 -4.57 12.39
N GLY A 34 1.37 -4.24 13.47
CA GLY A 34 0.22 -3.35 13.49
C GLY A 34 0.18 -2.55 14.79
N TYR A 35 -0.77 -1.64 14.91
CA TYR A 35 -0.96 -0.85 16.13
C TYR A 35 -2.29 -1.19 16.79
N SER A 36 -3.41 -0.64 16.29
CA SER A 36 -4.73 -0.75 16.93
C SER A 36 -5.42 -2.11 16.72
N ARG A 37 -5.09 -2.83 15.64
CA ARG A 37 -5.73 -4.12 15.25
C ARG A 37 -4.78 -5.32 15.39
N ALA A 38 -3.59 -5.11 15.93
CA ALA A 38 -2.64 -6.19 16.18
C ALA A 38 -3.11 -7.04 17.36
N ASP A 39 -3.06 -8.37 17.20
CA ASP A 39 -3.41 -9.35 18.24
C ASP A 39 -2.24 -9.65 19.21
N GLY A 40 -1.04 -9.21 18.87
CA GLY A 40 0.19 -9.46 19.62
C GLY A 40 0.73 -10.89 19.48
N ILE A 41 0.12 -11.72 18.64
CA ILE A 41 0.48 -13.13 18.42
C ILE A 41 0.88 -13.35 16.95
N SER A 42 -0.08 -13.26 16.02
CA SER A 42 0.18 -13.38 14.58
C SER A 42 0.69 -12.08 13.97
N THR A 43 0.28 -10.94 14.55
CA THR A 43 0.73 -9.61 14.19
C THR A 43 1.20 -8.88 15.43
N LEU A 44 2.48 -8.51 15.46
CA LEU A 44 3.10 -7.85 16.60
C LEU A 44 2.54 -6.43 16.77
N LYS A 45 2.16 -6.09 18.01
CA LYS A 45 1.73 -4.72 18.31
C LYS A 45 2.96 -3.85 18.51
N VAL A 46 3.12 -2.83 17.66
CA VAL A 46 4.29 -1.95 17.66
C VAL A 46 3.85 -0.52 17.39
N ASP A 47 4.35 0.40 18.18
CA ASP A 47 4.29 1.83 17.88
C ASP A 47 5.51 2.22 17.03
N LEU A 48 5.27 2.57 15.77
CA LEU A 48 6.35 2.97 14.85
C LEU A 48 7.01 4.31 15.24
N SER A 49 6.42 5.08 16.14
CA SER A 49 7.05 6.27 16.71
C SER A 49 8.04 5.94 17.83
N ASN A 50 8.00 4.71 18.35
CA ASN A 50 8.92 4.23 19.37
C ASN A 50 10.12 3.51 18.74
N GLU A 51 11.23 4.24 18.63
CA GLU A 51 12.46 3.75 17.98
C GLU A 51 13.00 2.45 18.63
N SER A 52 12.90 2.31 19.95
CA SER A 52 13.39 1.11 20.64
C SER A 52 12.55 -0.13 20.34
N GLU A 53 11.22 0.00 20.19
CA GLU A 53 10.35 -1.10 19.75
C GLU A 53 10.69 -1.51 18.33
N VAL A 54 10.85 -0.53 17.42
CA VAL A 54 11.21 -0.78 16.02
C VAL A 54 12.59 -1.44 15.93
N ALA A 55 13.59 -0.93 16.65
CA ALA A 55 14.92 -1.52 16.66
C ALA A 55 14.92 -2.99 17.09
N SER A 56 14.13 -3.33 18.12
CA SER A 56 13.99 -4.70 18.61
C SER A 56 13.40 -5.66 17.58
N LEU A 57 12.51 -5.19 16.70
CA LEU A 57 11.95 -5.99 15.60
C LEU A 57 12.96 -6.37 14.54
N LEU A 58 13.99 -5.54 14.36
CA LEU A 58 14.99 -5.69 13.32
C LEU A 58 16.17 -6.57 13.75
N GLU A 59 16.23 -6.97 15.01
CA GLU A 59 17.26 -7.88 15.52
C GLU A 59 16.84 -9.34 15.34
N GLU A 60 17.85 -10.21 15.27
CA GLU A 60 17.64 -11.65 15.39
C GLU A 60 17.34 -11.97 16.85
N THR A 61 16.20 -12.59 17.13
CA THR A 61 15.80 -12.98 18.47
C THR A 61 15.69 -14.49 18.59
N LYS A 62 16.17 -15.04 19.71
CA LYS A 62 15.97 -16.42 20.09
C LYS A 62 15.03 -16.44 21.29
N SER A 63 13.87 -17.04 21.14
CA SER A 63 12.95 -17.27 22.24
C SER A 63 12.85 -18.77 22.55
N ASP A 64 12.93 -19.10 23.83
CA ASP A 64 12.71 -20.46 24.30
C ASP A 64 11.22 -20.67 24.57
N SER A 65 10.60 -21.57 23.84
CA SER A 65 9.22 -21.99 24.10
C SER A 65 9.22 -23.37 24.73
N LEU A 66 8.49 -23.54 25.85
CA LEU A 66 8.28 -24.81 26.50
C LEU A 66 6.97 -25.43 25.99
N PHE A 67 7.07 -26.55 25.30
CA PHE A 67 5.91 -27.36 24.93
C PHE A 67 5.86 -28.62 25.79
N LEU A 68 4.65 -29.02 26.24
CA LEU A 68 4.41 -30.30 26.85
C LEU A 68 4.34 -31.36 25.76
N SER A 69 5.28 -32.30 25.72
CA SER A 69 5.18 -33.51 24.94
C SER A 69 4.71 -34.65 25.81
N GLU A 70 4.20 -35.72 25.23
CA GLU A 70 3.77 -36.93 25.99
C GLU A 70 4.90 -37.57 26.82
N THR A 71 6.17 -37.23 26.52
CA THR A 71 7.37 -37.76 27.17
C THR A 71 8.08 -36.75 28.07
N GLY A 72 7.55 -35.53 28.24
CA GLY A 72 8.16 -34.50 29.07
C GLY A 72 8.22 -33.13 28.38
N HIS A 73 8.83 -32.14 29.04
CA HIS A 73 9.00 -30.80 28.50
C HIS A 73 10.08 -30.78 27.43
N VAL A 74 9.70 -30.42 26.20
CA VAL A 74 10.66 -30.16 25.10
C VAL A 74 10.88 -28.65 25.01
N LYS A 75 12.12 -28.22 25.21
CA LYS A 75 12.52 -26.85 25.01
C LYS A 75 12.75 -26.63 23.49
N LEU A 76 11.86 -25.88 22.86
CA LEU A 76 12.03 -25.45 21.46
C LEU A 76 12.59 -24.03 21.46
N THR A 77 13.76 -23.84 20.90
CA THR A 77 14.31 -22.51 20.67
C THR A 77 13.78 -22.00 19.32
N LEU A 78 12.85 -21.07 19.37
CA LEU A 78 12.37 -20.36 18.18
C LEU A 78 13.38 -19.28 17.81
N CYS A 79 13.98 -19.41 16.63
CA CYS A 79 14.83 -18.38 16.06
C CYS A 79 13.95 -17.47 15.18
N HIS A 80 13.89 -16.19 15.52
CA HIS A 80 13.26 -15.18 14.69
C HIS A 80 14.37 -14.48 13.88
N PRO A 81 14.60 -14.89 12.63
CA PRO A 81 15.69 -14.35 11.83
C PRO A 81 15.47 -12.86 11.56
N ARG A 82 16.58 -12.13 11.45
CA ARG A 82 16.58 -10.72 11.07
C ARG A 82 15.94 -10.56 9.69
N PRO A 83 15.03 -9.59 9.47
CA PRO A 83 14.45 -9.36 8.15
C PRO A 83 15.50 -8.84 7.17
N GLN A 84 15.47 -9.32 5.94
CA GLN A 84 16.25 -8.80 4.82
C GLN A 84 15.50 -7.71 4.06
N VAL A 85 14.18 -7.68 4.20
CA VAL A 85 13.27 -6.74 3.54
C VAL A 85 12.29 -6.17 4.54
N ILE A 86 12.00 -4.89 4.39
CA ILE A 86 10.86 -4.23 5.03
C ILE A 86 9.94 -3.72 3.92
N VAL A 87 8.65 -4.10 3.96
CA VAL A 87 7.60 -3.42 3.17
C VAL A 87 6.83 -2.52 4.11
N HIS A 88 7.02 -1.21 3.95
CA HIS A 88 6.44 -0.21 4.82
C HIS A 88 5.07 0.25 4.31
N CYS A 89 3.99 -0.45 4.76
CA CYS A 89 2.60 -0.16 4.40
C CYS A 89 1.88 0.73 5.42
N ALA A 90 2.43 0.93 6.61
CA ALA A 90 1.80 1.75 7.64
C ALA A 90 1.80 3.23 7.24
N ALA A 91 0.62 3.86 7.21
CA ALA A 91 0.44 5.28 6.92
C ALA A 91 -0.94 5.78 7.35
N GLN A 92 -1.05 7.08 7.63
CA GLN A 92 -2.35 7.75 7.57
C GLN A 92 -2.67 8.06 6.10
N ARG A 93 -3.63 7.30 5.56
CA ARG A 93 -3.88 7.24 4.10
C ARG A 93 -5.17 7.94 3.63
N PHE A 94 -5.97 8.44 4.54
CA PHE A 94 -7.22 9.13 4.20
C PHE A 94 -6.99 10.64 4.19
N PRO A 95 -7.10 11.34 3.03
CA PRO A 95 -6.85 12.78 2.93
C PRO A 95 -7.64 13.59 3.96
N ASP A 96 -8.94 13.30 4.14
CA ASP A 96 -9.79 14.01 5.10
C ASP A 96 -9.37 13.80 6.57
N LYS A 97 -8.71 12.67 6.90
CA LYS A 97 -8.15 12.44 8.25
C LYS A 97 -6.81 13.15 8.43
N VAL A 98 -6.02 13.21 7.36
CA VAL A 98 -4.75 13.97 7.36
C VAL A 98 -5.01 15.46 7.57
N ASP A 99 -6.03 16.00 6.91
CA ASP A 99 -6.45 17.41 7.10
C ASP A 99 -6.93 17.70 8.52
N LYS A 100 -7.62 16.74 9.15
CA LYS A 100 -8.12 16.89 10.53
C LYS A 100 -7.01 16.86 11.58
N ASP A 101 -5.96 16.08 11.36
CA ASP A 101 -4.83 15.94 12.28
C ASP A 101 -3.51 15.86 11.49
N PRO A 102 -3.01 17.03 11.04
CA PRO A 102 -1.78 17.11 10.25
C PRO A 102 -0.53 16.68 11.02
N GLU A 103 -0.49 16.94 12.33
CA GLU A 103 0.67 16.60 13.17
C GLU A 103 0.82 15.08 13.33
N ALA A 104 -0.25 14.37 13.68
CA ALA A 104 -0.24 12.92 13.75
C ALA A 104 0.07 12.29 12.37
N ALA A 105 -0.45 12.87 11.29
CA ALA A 105 -0.14 12.40 9.94
C ALA A 105 1.35 12.58 9.59
N ARG A 106 1.97 13.71 9.92
CA ARG A 106 3.42 13.94 9.72
C ARG A 106 4.26 13.04 10.61
N ALA A 107 3.86 12.84 11.86
CA ALA A 107 4.55 11.94 12.78
C ALA A 107 4.62 10.52 12.20
N LEU A 108 3.52 9.99 11.67
CA LEU A 108 3.46 8.64 11.11
C LEU A 108 4.07 8.56 9.69
N ASN A 109 3.63 9.44 8.77
CA ASN A 109 4.00 9.33 7.35
C ASN A 109 5.43 9.80 7.06
N VAL A 110 6.01 10.65 7.92
CA VAL A 110 7.34 11.23 7.70
C VAL A 110 8.33 10.82 8.79
N ALA A 111 8.08 11.18 10.05
CA ALA A 111 9.05 10.97 11.12
C ALA A 111 9.29 9.47 11.41
N ALA A 112 8.22 8.69 11.57
CA ALA A 112 8.33 7.23 11.80
C ALA A 112 8.95 6.52 10.58
N SER A 113 8.61 6.94 9.35
CA SER A 113 9.22 6.39 8.13
C SER A 113 10.71 6.68 8.04
N LYS A 114 11.14 7.89 8.44
CA LYS A 114 12.56 8.27 8.50
C LYS A 114 13.33 7.45 9.53
N SER A 115 12.76 7.30 10.75
CA SER A 115 13.38 6.50 11.82
C SER A 115 13.53 5.03 11.39
N LEU A 116 12.48 4.45 10.81
CA LEU A 116 12.52 3.10 10.26
C LEU A 116 13.60 2.94 9.18
N ALA A 117 13.71 3.90 8.26
CA ALA A 117 14.73 3.90 7.22
C ALA A 117 16.15 3.99 7.79
N GLN A 118 16.36 4.81 8.85
CA GLN A 118 17.65 4.90 9.52
C GLN A 118 18.05 3.57 10.16
N LEU A 119 17.15 2.97 10.93
CA LEU A 119 17.38 1.68 11.58
C LEU A 119 17.63 0.56 10.56
N ALA A 120 16.94 0.60 9.43
CA ALA A 120 17.12 -0.34 8.33
C ALA A 120 18.47 -0.11 7.61
N ALA A 121 18.82 1.15 7.36
CA ALA A 121 20.12 1.51 6.74
C ALA A 121 21.30 1.04 7.60
N ASP A 122 21.24 1.24 8.92
CA ASP A 122 22.31 0.79 9.85
C ASP A 122 22.52 -0.73 9.81
N ARG A 123 21.52 -1.47 9.34
CA ARG A 123 21.47 -2.94 9.34
C ARG A 123 21.51 -3.58 7.95
N ASP A 124 21.75 -2.81 6.89
CA ASP A 124 21.72 -3.26 5.50
C ASP A 124 20.41 -3.96 5.07
N ILE A 125 19.28 -3.50 5.62
CA ILE A 125 17.96 -4.04 5.29
C ILE A 125 17.37 -3.26 4.11
N PHE A 126 16.88 -3.97 3.10
CA PHE A 126 16.17 -3.38 1.95
C PHE A 126 14.78 -2.90 2.35
N VAL A 127 14.41 -1.68 1.97
CA VAL A 127 13.11 -1.06 2.32
C VAL A 127 12.34 -0.70 1.06
N ILE A 128 11.07 -1.15 0.99
CA ILE A 128 10.08 -0.65 0.05
C ILE A 128 9.12 0.26 0.82
N TYR A 129 9.15 1.56 0.53
CA TYR A 129 8.20 2.54 1.06
C TYR A 129 7.01 2.66 0.13
N ILE A 130 5.81 2.29 0.60
CA ILE A 130 4.58 2.44 -0.19
C ILE A 130 4.17 3.91 -0.18
N SER A 131 4.12 4.51 -1.37
CA SER A 131 3.67 5.88 -1.61
C SER A 131 2.38 5.91 -2.43
N THR A 132 2.04 7.04 -3.02
CA THR A 132 0.75 7.31 -3.67
C THR A 132 0.91 8.09 -4.97
N ASP A 133 -0.06 7.93 -5.85
CA ASP A 133 -0.26 8.75 -7.03
C ASP A 133 -0.58 10.22 -6.69
N TYR A 134 -1.08 10.52 -5.47
CA TYR A 134 -1.40 11.88 -5.01
C TYR A 134 -0.17 12.78 -4.79
N VAL A 135 1.03 12.28 -5.03
CA VAL A 135 2.24 13.12 -5.14
C VAL A 135 2.22 13.97 -6.42
N PHE A 136 1.40 13.61 -7.40
CA PHE A 136 1.25 14.34 -8.65
C PHE A 136 0.04 15.28 -8.66
N PRO A 137 0.08 16.38 -9.44
CA PRO A 137 -0.99 17.37 -9.49
C PRO A 137 -2.23 16.89 -10.24
N GLY A 138 -2.10 15.88 -11.11
CA GLY A 138 -3.19 15.34 -11.91
C GLY A 138 -3.79 16.34 -12.90
N VAL A 139 -2.93 17.12 -13.56
CA VAL A 139 -3.36 18.08 -14.58
C VAL A 139 -3.88 17.34 -15.81
N PRO A 140 -5.03 17.75 -16.41
CA PRO A 140 -5.52 17.15 -17.63
C PRO A 140 -4.47 17.15 -18.75
N GLY A 141 -4.17 15.98 -19.32
CA GLY A 141 -3.21 15.81 -20.42
C GLY A 141 -1.77 15.50 -19.99
N ASP A 142 -1.43 15.58 -18.69
CA ASP A 142 -0.08 15.25 -18.20
C ASP A 142 0.13 13.74 -17.96
N ALA A 143 -0.95 13.02 -17.70
CA ALA A 143 -0.88 11.56 -17.45
C ALA A 143 -0.61 10.75 -18.75
N PRO A 144 0.09 9.60 -18.69
CA PRO A 144 0.63 8.98 -17.47
C PRO A 144 1.92 9.64 -16.97
N TYR A 145 2.04 9.78 -15.64
CA TYR A 145 3.26 10.31 -15.02
C TYR A 145 4.36 9.25 -14.97
N GLU A 146 5.54 9.59 -15.48
CA GLU A 146 6.75 8.78 -15.34
C GLU A 146 7.30 8.84 -13.90
N ALA A 147 8.17 7.88 -13.52
CA ALA A 147 8.72 7.82 -12.17
C ALA A 147 9.58 9.03 -11.79
N ASP A 148 10.22 9.65 -12.78
CA ASP A 148 11.07 10.85 -12.67
C ASP A 148 10.30 12.16 -12.88
N ALA A 149 8.99 12.12 -13.20
CA ALA A 149 8.18 13.32 -13.30
C ALA A 149 8.16 14.10 -11.98
N GLU A 150 8.23 15.44 -12.07
CA GLU A 150 8.29 16.32 -10.91
C GLU A 150 7.01 16.26 -10.08
N PRO A 151 7.07 15.81 -8.81
CA PRO A 151 5.90 15.72 -7.95
C PRO A 151 5.47 17.10 -7.44
N ARG A 152 4.16 17.38 -7.55
CA ARG A 152 3.51 18.61 -7.08
C ARG A 152 2.15 18.29 -6.46
N PRO A 153 2.11 17.78 -5.23
CA PRO A 153 0.87 17.36 -4.59
C PRO A 153 -0.10 18.52 -4.38
N THR A 154 -1.39 18.27 -4.58
CA THR A 154 -2.46 19.28 -4.45
C THR A 154 -3.14 19.28 -3.09
N ASN A 155 -2.79 18.33 -2.22
CA ASN A 155 -3.37 18.19 -0.89
C ASN A 155 -2.32 17.73 0.14
N LEU A 156 -2.67 17.89 1.41
CA LEU A 156 -1.75 17.60 2.52
C LEU A 156 -1.38 16.11 2.61
N TYR A 157 -2.29 15.20 2.27
CA TYR A 157 -1.96 13.77 2.22
C TYR A 157 -0.84 13.49 1.22
N GLY A 158 -0.98 13.95 -0.02
CA GLY A 158 0.06 13.82 -1.04
C GLY A 158 1.38 14.44 -0.59
N GLN A 159 1.32 15.62 0.07
CA GLN A 159 2.51 16.28 0.59
C GLN A 159 3.20 15.46 1.68
N THR A 160 2.47 14.91 2.66
CA THR A 160 3.08 14.07 3.71
C THR A 160 3.69 12.79 3.15
N LYS A 161 3.09 12.20 2.09
CA LYS A 161 3.65 11.03 1.42
C LYS A 161 4.92 11.37 0.66
N LEU A 162 4.96 12.49 -0.06
CA LEU A 162 6.16 12.98 -0.74
C LEU A 162 7.28 13.31 0.24
N ASP A 163 6.96 13.96 1.36
CA ASP A 163 7.94 14.23 2.42
C ASP A 163 8.51 12.93 3.00
N GLY A 164 7.68 11.89 3.12
CA GLY A 164 8.10 10.54 3.52
C GLY A 164 9.00 9.86 2.48
N GLU A 165 8.68 9.96 1.17
CA GLU A 165 9.56 9.48 0.09
C GLU A 165 10.97 10.09 0.22
N ARG A 166 11.03 11.42 0.32
CA ARG A 166 12.29 12.16 0.46
C ARG A 166 13.06 11.74 1.70
N ALA A 167 12.38 11.66 2.84
CA ALA A 167 12.99 11.26 4.11
C ALA A 167 13.61 9.86 4.05
N VAL A 168 12.94 8.89 3.42
CA VAL A 168 13.45 7.52 3.25
C VAL A 168 14.65 7.52 2.30
N LEU A 169 14.52 8.09 1.10
CA LEU A 169 15.56 8.07 0.08
C LEU A 169 16.83 8.82 0.53
N GLU A 170 16.68 10.01 1.10
CA GLU A 170 17.81 10.79 1.65
C GLU A 170 18.54 10.05 2.78
N THR A 171 17.81 9.30 3.60
CA THR A 171 18.42 8.53 4.68
C THR A 171 19.36 7.46 4.12
N PHE A 172 18.94 6.69 3.14
CA PHE A 172 19.80 5.69 2.49
C PHE A 172 20.94 6.32 1.69
N GLU A 173 20.71 7.46 1.04
CA GLU A 173 21.76 8.19 0.33
C GLU A 173 22.85 8.70 1.26
N LYS A 174 22.47 9.36 2.38
CA LYS A 174 23.40 9.84 3.42
C LYS A 174 24.21 8.72 4.09
N ALA A 175 23.60 7.52 4.19
CA ALA A 175 24.29 6.33 4.69
C ALA A 175 25.22 5.67 3.63
N GLY A 176 25.30 6.19 2.41
CA GLY A 176 26.06 5.58 1.31
C GLY A 176 25.46 4.26 0.81
N LYS A 177 24.16 4.03 1.06
CA LYS A 177 23.43 2.77 0.80
C LYS A 177 22.30 2.97 -0.23
N LYS A 178 22.51 3.85 -1.21
CA LYS A 178 21.60 4.00 -2.34
C LYS A 178 21.32 2.64 -3.00
N GLY A 179 20.06 2.34 -3.27
CA GLY A 179 19.62 1.03 -3.78
C GLY A 179 19.14 0.06 -2.69
N LEU A 180 19.23 0.42 -1.39
CA LEU A 180 18.53 -0.29 -0.31
C LEU A 180 17.23 0.40 0.12
N GLY A 181 16.95 1.62 -0.34
CA GLY A 181 15.68 2.32 -0.16
C GLY A 181 14.98 2.54 -1.49
N VAL A 182 13.76 2.02 -1.63
CA VAL A 182 12.93 2.14 -2.82
C VAL A 182 11.55 2.66 -2.45
N VAL A 183 11.02 3.57 -3.25
CA VAL A 183 9.64 4.04 -3.20
C VAL A 183 8.83 3.27 -4.23
N LEU A 184 7.66 2.75 -3.83
CA LEU A 184 6.65 2.23 -4.75
C LEU A 184 5.39 3.09 -4.65
N ARG A 185 5.13 3.91 -5.67
CA ARG A 185 3.90 4.71 -5.78
C ARG A 185 2.78 3.84 -6.34
N VAL A 186 1.63 3.90 -5.71
CA VAL A 186 0.43 3.14 -6.08
C VAL A 186 -0.80 4.04 -6.10
N PRO A 187 -1.82 3.76 -6.93
CA PRO A 187 -3.05 4.55 -6.97
C PRO A 187 -4.05 4.08 -5.90
N VAL A 188 -5.33 4.41 -6.08
CA VAL A 188 -6.41 3.91 -5.23
C VAL A 188 -6.49 2.39 -5.27
N LEU A 189 -6.55 1.76 -4.10
CA LEU A 189 -6.51 0.30 -3.95
C LEU A 189 -7.89 -0.28 -3.63
N TYR A 190 -8.12 -1.49 -4.15
CA TYR A 190 -9.23 -2.36 -3.77
C TYR A 190 -8.70 -3.78 -3.51
N GLY A 191 -9.47 -4.58 -2.81
CA GLY A 191 -9.11 -5.97 -2.53
C GLY A 191 -9.98 -6.58 -1.44
N ASN A 192 -9.53 -7.69 -0.88
CA ASN A 192 -10.21 -8.40 0.20
C ASN A 192 -10.20 -7.56 1.49
N ALA A 193 -11.26 -6.79 1.71
CA ALA A 193 -11.41 -5.87 2.83
C ALA A 193 -12.21 -6.52 3.97
N GLU A 194 -11.76 -6.37 5.22
CA GLU A 194 -12.52 -6.80 6.40
C GLU A 194 -13.80 -5.98 6.56
N THR A 195 -13.75 -4.71 6.19
CA THR A 195 -14.91 -3.82 6.10
C THR A 195 -14.79 -2.95 4.85
N PRO A 196 -15.90 -2.57 4.20
CA PRO A 196 -15.87 -1.69 3.03
C PRO A 196 -15.10 -0.38 3.25
N ALA A 197 -15.14 0.16 4.47
CA ALA A 197 -14.47 1.41 4.83
C ALA A 197 -12.93 1.35 4.77
N GLU A 198 -12.33 0.16 4.64
CA GLU A 198 -10.90 0.02 4.43
C GLU A 198 -10.42 0.47 3.05
N SER A 199 -11.32 0.58 2.08
CA SER A 199 -10.97 0.97 0.70
C SER A 199 -11.88 2.08 0.22
N ALA A 200 -11.30 3.07 -0.47
CA ALA A 200 -12.06 4.12 -1.15
C ALA A 200 -12.83 3.60 -2.39
N VAL A 201 -12.57 2.36 -2.80
CA VAL A 201 -13.31 1.65 -3.86
C VAL A 201 -14.37 0.72 -3.25
N ASN A 202 -13.99 -0.14 -2.29
CA ASN A 202 -14.92 -1.08 -1.68
C ASN A 202 -16.12 -0.36 -1.02
N VAL A 203 -15.90 0.79 -0.40
CA VAL A 203 -16.96 1.61 0.23
C VAL A 203 -17.99 2.14 -0.77
N LEU A 204 -17.68 2.19 -2.06
CA LEU A 204 -18.64 2.64 -3.08
C LEU A 204 -19.83 1.68 -3.23
N MET A 205 -19.68 0.42 -2.84
CA MET A 205 -20.78 -0.55 -2.75
C MET A 205 -21.86 -0.08 -1.78
N ASP A 206 -21.47 0.57 -0.66
CA ASP A 206 -22.43 1.09 0.32
C ASP A 206 -23.31 2.20 -0.27
N ALA A 207 -22.79 2.98 -1.21
CA ALA A 207 -23.57 4.01 -1.89
C ALA A 207 -24.70 3.41 -2.72
N LEU A 208 -24.40 2.33 -3.45
CA LEU A 208 -25.40 1.60 -4.22
C LEU A 208 -26.49 0.97 -3.32
N TRP A 209 -26.09 0.32 -2.22
CA TRP A 209 -27.03 -0.25 -1.26
C TRP A 209 -27.92 0.82 -0.60
N LYS A 210 -27.39 2.00 -0.27
CA LYS A 210 -28.19 3.11 0.27
C LYS A 210 -29.23 3.59 -0.73
N ALA A 211 -28.85 3.75 -2.00
CA ALA A 211 -29.79 4.13 -3.05
C ALA A 211 -30.92 3.11 -3.19
N GLN A 212 -30.60 1.79 -3.14
CA GLN A 212 -31.58 0.71 -3.25
C GLN A 212 -32.52 0.61 -2.04
N THR A 213 -31.97 0.66 -0.82
CA THR A 213 -32.74 0.30 0.38
C THR A 213 -33.42 1.49 1.03
N GLN A 214 -32.88 2.69 0.85
CA GLN A 214 -33.39 3.92 1.49
C GLN A 214 -34.07 4.87 0.49
N GLY A 215 -34.00 4.59 -0.81
CA GLY A 215 -34.53 5.47 -1.85
C GLY A 215 -33.86 6.85 -1.89
N ILE A 216 -32.62 6.95 -1.44
CA ILE A 216 -31.87 8.22 -1.34
C ILE A 216 -31.11 8.43 -2.63
N GLU A 217 -31.17 9.63 -3.20
CA GLU A 217 -30.26 10.02 -4.27
C GLU A 217 -28.85 10.24 -3.70
N VAL A 218 -27.84 9.61 -4.34
CA VAL A 218 -26.43 9.73 -3.98
C VAL A 218 -25.67 10.39 -5.13
N THR A 219 -25.12 11.56 -4.88
CA THR A 219 -24.25 12.25 -5.84
C THR A 219 -22.86 11.61 -5.81
N MET A 220 -22.36 11.18 -6.98
CA MET A 220 -21.09 10.46 -7.12
C MET A 220 -20.15 11.19 -8.09
N ASP A 221 -18.86 11.30 -7.69
CA ASP A 221 -17.82 11.94 -8.49
C ASP A 221 -17.69 11.24 -9.86
N HIS A 222 -17.93 11.99 -10.92
CA HIS A 222 -17.78 11.59 -12.33
C HIS A 222 -16.80 12.53 -13.07
N TRP A 223 -15.93 13.19 -12.31
CA TRP A 223 -14.90 14.08 -12.84
C TRP A 223 -13.50 13.47 -12.68
N ALA A 224 -13.12 13.13 -11.45
CA ALA A 224 -11.78 12.65 -11.17
C ALA A 224 -11.58 11.20 -11.62
N ILE A 225 -10.56 10.99 -12.44
CA ILE A 225 -10.19 9.69 -13.00
C ILE A 225 -9.39 8.88 -11.96
N ARG A 226 -9.65 7.60 -11.87
CA ARG A 226 -8.99 6.66 -10.99
C ARG A 226 -8.57 5.41 -11.76
N TYR A 227 -7.53 4.77 -11.26
CA TYR A 227 -7.02 3.49 -11.76
C TYR A 227 -7.04 2.50 -10.59
N PRO A 228 -8.24 1.95 -10.25
CA PRO A 228 -8.35 1.06 -9.12
C PRO A 228 -7.47 -0.17 -9.32
N THR A 229 -6.56 -0.38 -8.38
CA THR A 229 -5.54 -1.41 -8.48
C THR A 229 -5.71 -2.43 -7.35
N ASN A 230 -5.62 -3.72 -7.69
CA ASN A 230 -5.82 -4.80 -6.74
C ASN A 230 -4.63 -4.93 -5.78
N THR A 231 -4.91 -5.14 -4.49
CA THR A 231 -3.87 -5.29 -3.47
C THR A 231 -3.05 -6.58 -3.62
N GLU A 232 -3.61 -7.64 -4.23
CA GLU A 232 -2.88 -8.87 -4.54
C GLU A 232 -1.75 -8.60 -5.55
N ASP A 233 -2.02 -7.75 -6.58
CA ASP A 233 -1.00 -7.34 -7.54
C ASP A 233 0.11 -6.54 -6.89
N ILE A 234 -0.24 -5.61 -5.97
CA ILE A 234 0.78 -4.86 -5.23
C ILE A 234 1.63 -5.80 -4.37
N GLY A 235 1.01 -6.79 -3.72
CA GLY A 235 1.73 -7.81 -2.94
C GLY A 235 2.74 -8.58 -3.79
N ARG A 236 2.33 -9.00 -4.99
CA ARG A 236 3.19 -9.66 -5.99
C ARG A 236 4.34 -8.75 -6.41
N VAL A 237 4.04 -7.52 -6.80
CA VAL A 237 5.04 -6.54 -7.24
C VAL A 237 6.05 -6.22 -6.14
N CYS A 238 5.62 -6.06 -4.88
CA CYS A 238 6.53 -5.87 -3.75
C CYS A 238 7.49 -7.07 -3.58
N HIS A 239 6.98 -8.29 -3.71
CA HIS A 239 7.82 -9.49 -3.67
C HIS A 239 8.84 -9.48 -4.81
N ASP A 240 8.42 -9.23 -6.05
CA ASP A 240 9.28 -9.28 -7.24
C ASP A 240 10.35 -8.18 -7.22
N ILE A 241 10.01 -6.97 -6.75
CA ILE A 241 10.99 -5.91 -6.45
C ILE A 241 12.00 -6.41 -5.42
N SER A 242 11.54 -7.03 -4.33
CA SER A 242 12.43 -7.52 -3.26
C SER A 242 13.43 -8.54 -3.78
N VAL A 243 12.96 -9.50 -4.58
CA VAL A 243 13.82 -10.52 -5.22
C VAL A 243 14.83 -9.85 -6.15
N LYS A 244 14.37 -8.97 -7.04
CA LYS A 244 15.23 -8.26 -8.00
C LYS A 244 16.37 -7.51 -7.32
N TYR A 245 16.06 -6.74 -6.27
CA TYR A 245 17.07 -5.93 -5.58
C TYR A 245 18.02 -6.77 -4.72
N LEU A 246 17.52 -7.80 -4.05
CA LEU A 246 18.36 -8.68 -3.24
C LEU A 246 19.29 -9.53 -4.10
N ASP A 247 18.84 -9.99 -5.27
CA ASP A 247 19.62 -10.82 -6.18
C ASP A 247 20.62 -10.01 -7.03
N THR A 248 20.45 -8.68 -7.10
CA THR A 248 21.44 -7.78 -7.71
C THR A 248 22.65 -7.63 -6.78
N ALA A 249 23.84 -7.73 -7.34
CA ALA A 249 25.08 -7.59 -6.57
C ALA A 249 25.11 -6.25 -5.81
N PRO A 250 25.61 -6.20 -4.56
CA PRO A 250 25.56 -4.98 -3.74
C PRO A 250 26.14 -3.74 -4.41
N GLY A 251 27.20 -3.89 -5.20
CA GLY A 251 27.85 -2.77 -5.92
C GLY A 251 27.01 -2.23 -7.07
N ASP A 252 26.09 -3.03 -7.63
CA ASP A 252 25.29 -2.66 -8.79
C ASP A 252 23.91 -2.11 -8.39
N ARG A 253 23.47 -2.34 -7.15
CA ARG A 253 22.14 -1.90 -6.65
C ARG A 253 21.93 -0.40 -6.76
N ALA A 254 22.97 0.39 -6.55
CA ALA A 254 22.91 1.85 -6.64
C ALA A 254 22.54 2.36 -8.05
N GLY A 255 22.72 1.53 -9.09
CA GLY A 255 22.33 1.80 -10.46
C GLY A 255 20.85 1.49 -10.77
N LEU A 256 20.14 0.79 -9.88
CA LEU A 256 18.73 0.52 -10.05
C LEU A 256 17.87 1.74 -9.70
N PRO A 257 16.66 1.88 -10.30
CA PRO A 257 15.74 2.95 -9.95
C PRO A 257 15.35 2.92 -8.47
N ASN A 258 15.33 4.06 -7.80
CA ASN A 258 14.88 4.18 -6.41
C ASN A 258 13.41 4.64 -6.28
N ILE A 259 12.76 5.02 -7.40
CA ILE A 259 11.32 5.31 -7.48
C ILE A 259 10.72 4.39 -8.54
N LEU A 260 9.73 3.63 -8.12
CA LEU A 260 8.96 2.70 -8.95
C LEU A 260 7.47 3.04 -8.84
N GLN A 261 6.71 2.67 -9.83
CA GLN A 261 5.28 2.95 -9.91
C GLN A 261 4.53 1.73 -10.45
N PHE A 262 3.41 1.40 -9.85
CA PHE A 262 2.51 0.36 -10.34
C PHE A 262 1.06 0.82 -10.31
N SER A 263 0.35 0.61 -11.41
CA SER A 263 -1.06 0.95 -11.60
C SER A 263 -1.71 -0.09 -12.50
N SER A 264 -2.99 -0.39 -12.29
CA SER A 264 -3.80 -1.00 -13.34
C SER A 264 -4.02 0.00 -14.47
N GLU A 265 -4.48 -0.49 -15.62
CA GLU A 265 -4.87 0.33 -16.79
C GLU A 265 -6.41 0.57 -16.80
N ASP A 266 -7.15 0.05 -15.82
CA ASP A 266 -8.60 0.22 -15.70
C ASP A 266 -8.95 1.66 -15.30
N ARG A 267 -9.25 2.47 -16.31
CA ARG A 267 -9.56 3.90 -16.20
C ARG A 267 -11.05 4.10 -15.88
N MET A 268 -11.37 4.58 -14.67
CA MET A 268 -12.75 4.79 -14.21
C MET A 268 -12.87 5.99 -13.28
N THR A 269 -14.06 6.62 -13.28
CA THR A 269 -14.49 7.53 -12.21
C THR A 269 -15.21 6.72 -11.11
N LYS A 270 -15.43 7.32 -9.94
CA LYS A 270 -16.22 6.66 -8.90
C LYS A 270 -17.65 6.36 -9.34
N TYR A 271 -18.25 7.25 -10.13
CA TYR A 271 -19.57 7.03 -10.73
C TYR A 271 -19.58 5.78 -11.61
N GLU A 272 -18.62 5.65 -12.52
CA GLU A 272 -18.51 4.47 -13.40
C GLU A 272 -18.27 3.17 -12.61
N ILE A 273 -17.51 3.22 -11.52
CA ILE A 273 -17.34 2.06 -10.62
C ILE A 273 -18.68 1.64 -10.01
N VAL A 274 -19.50 2.59 -9.53
CA VAL A 274 -20.81 2.27 -8.94
C VAL A 274 -21.78 1.74 -10.02
N GLN A 275 -21.75 2.29 -11.23
CA GLN A 275 -22.51 1.75 -12.37
C GLN A 275 -22.12 0.29 -12.65
N LEU A 276 -20.81 0.00 -12.66
CA LEU A 276 -20.32 -1.36 -12.86
C LEU A 276 -20.75 -2.31 -11.74
N PHE A 277 -20.80 -1.85 -10.50
CA PHE A 277 -21.33 -2.65 -9.40
C PHE A 277 -22.83 -2.95 -9.58
N GLY A 278 -23.62 -1.97 -10.04
CA GLY A 278 -25.01 -2.19 -10.41
C GLY A 278 -25.16 -3.29 -11.48
N ASP A 279 -24.38 -3.19 -12.55
CA ASP A 279 -24.34 -4.20 -13.62
C ASP A 279 -23.96 -5.60 -13.13
N ILE A 280 -22.98 -5.70 -12.22
CA ILE A 280 -22.51 -6.98 -11.69
C ILE A 280 -23.57 -7.64 -10.82
N MET A 281 -24.28 -6.86 -10.01
CA MET A 281 -25.26 -7.34 -9.02
C MET A 281 -26.71 -7.33 -9.50
N ASP A 282 -26.95 -6.87 -10.74
CA ASP A 282 -28.29 -6.66 -11.30
C ASP A 282 -29.14 -5.72 -10.43
N LEU A 283 -28.54 -4.59 -10.00
CA LEU A 283 -29.17 -3.55 -9.18
C LEU A 283 -29.36 -2.27 -9.98
N SER A 284 -30.50 -1.58 -9.79
CA SER A 284 -30.74 -0.27 -10.41
C SER A 284 -29.75 0.78 -9.90
N THR A 285 -29.25 1.61 -10.78
CA THR A 285 -28.37 2.75 -10.45
C THR A 285 -29.07 4.10 -10.64
N GLU A 286 -30.40 4.12 -10.80
CA GLU A 286 -31.19 5.35 -11.03
C GLU A 286 -31.04 6.38 -9.90
N GLY A 287 -30.85 5.93 -8.65
CA GLY A 287 -30.60 6.79 -7.50
C GLY A 287 -29.15 7.35 -7.44
N ILE A 288 -28.25 6.95 -8.34
CA ILE A 288 -26.87 7.44 -8.37
C ILE A 288 -26.77 8.54 -9.43
N LYS A 289 -26.44 9.76 -8.99
CA LYS A 289 -26.35 10.94 -9.88
C LYS A 289 -24.87 11.31 -10.10
N PRO A 290 -24.45 11.54 -11.37
CA PRO A 290 -23.08 11.96 -11.67
C PRO A 290 -22.84 13.40 -11.24
N ASN A 291 -21.67 13.67 -10.64
CA ASN A 291 -21.14 15.01 -10.44
C ASN A 291 -19.92 15.21 -11.33
N THR A 292 -20.04 16.10 -12.31
CA THR A 292 -19.00 16.42 -13.29
C THR A 292 -18.32 17.78 -13.02
N GLU A 293 -18.67 18.48 -11.94
CA GLU A 293 -18.21 19.86 -11.69
C GLU A 293 -16.75 19.94 -11.17
N GLY A 294 -16.15 18.79 -10.81
CA GLY A 294 -14.81 18.76 -10.27
C GLY A 294 -14.74 19.11 -8.77
N ASN A 295 -13.57 19.61 -8.36
CA ASN A 295 -13.38 20.03 -6.98
C ASN A 295 -14.14 21.33 -6.67
N ASP A 296 -14.83 21.38 -5.52
CA ASP A 296 -15.22 22.65 -4.93
C ASP A 296 -13.94 23.44 -4.59
N PRO A 297 -13.78 24.68 -5.11
CA PRO A 297 -12.61 25.51 -4.82
C PRO A 297 -12.40 25.80 -3.32
N ASN A 298 -13.48 25.72 -2.52
CA ASN A 298 -13.46 25.96 -1.08
C ASN A 298 -13.24 24.67 -0.26
N ALA A 299 -13.22 23.51 -0.90
CA ALA A 299 -12.93 22.26 -0.19
C ALA A 299 -11.49 22.24 0.30
N SER A 300 -11.27 21.80 1.55
CA SER A 300 -9.94 21.69 2.15
C SER A 300 -9.08 20.68 1.40
N VAL A 301 -9.70 19.60 0.91
CA VAL A 301 -9.00 18.55 0.12
C VAL A 301 -9.26 18.74 -1.35
N GLN A 302 -8.25 19.22 -2.08
CA GLN A 302 -8.26 19.26 -3.54
C GLN A 302 -7.77 17.91 -4.09
N ARG A 303 -8.63 17.22 -4.85
CA ARG A 303 -8.30 15.91 -5.45
C ARG A 303 -7.78 16.10 -6.86
N PRO A 304 -6.71 15.40 -7.28
CA PRO A 304 -6.21 15.49 -8.65
C PRO A 304 -7.22 14.93 -9.64
N TYR A 305 -7.19 15.45 -10.87
CA TYR A 305 -8.05 14.99 -11.97
C TYR A 305 -7.62 13.60 -12.45
N ASP A 306 -6.39 13.47 -12.93
CA ASP A 306 -5.84 12.23 -13.51
C ASP A 306 -4.38 12.05 -13.10
N CYS A 307 -4.12 11.05 -12.24
CA CYS A 307 -2.77 10.71 -11.78
C CYS A 307 -2.34 9.32 -12.24
N HIS A 308 -2.69 8.90 -13.45
CA HIS A 308 -2.22 7.63 -13.99
C HIS A 308 -0.70 7.51 -13.85
N LEU A 309 -0.26 6.37 -13.30
CA LEU A 309 1.16 6.09 -13.06
C LEU A 309 1.73 5.21 -14.18
N SER A 310 2.83 5.63 -14.80
CA SER A 310 3.56 4.79 -15.74
C SER A 310 4.24 3.61 -15.04
N THR A 311 4.08 2.40 -15.58
CA THR A 311 4.73 1.18 -15.09
C THR A 311 6.05 0.89 -15.82
N LYS A 312 6.56 1.83 -16.60
CA LYS A 312 7.74 1.65 -17.45
C LYS A 312 8.97 1.19 -16.68
N ALA A 313 9.27 1.81 -15.54
CA ALA A 313 10.44 1.46 -14.74
C ALA A 313 10.40 0.00 -14.22
N LEU A 314 9.21 -0.52 -13.87
CA LEU A 314 9.05 -1.93 -13.50
C LEU A 314 9.28 -2.86 -14.68
N ARG A 315 8.73 -2.52 -15.86
CA ARG A 315 8.94 -3.30 -17.10
C ARG A 315 10.42 -3.37 -17.49
N GLU A 316 11.14 -2.26 -17.39
CA GLU A 316 12.60 -2.21 -17.66
C GLU A 316 13.42 -3.07 -16.69
N LEU A 317 12.94 -3.27 -15.46
CA LEU A 317 13.53 -4.21 -14.50
C LEU A 317 13.17 -5.68 -14.78
N GLY A 318 12.27 -5.94 -15.75
CA GLY A 318 11.75 -7.28 -16.06
C GLY A 318 10.72 -7.78 -15.06
N ILE A 319 10.07 -6.87 -14.30
CA ILE A 319 8.99 -7.20 -13.36
C ILE A 319 7.67 -7.23 -14.11
N ASP A 320 6.85 -8.26 -13.84
CA ASP A 320 5.53 -8.40 -14.42
C ASP A 320 4.59 -7.29 -13.92
N VAL A 321 4.01 -6.54 -14.88
CA VAL A 321 3.08 -5.44 -14.64
C VAL A 321 1.64 -5.78 -15.02
N SER A 322 1.33 -7.06 -15.25
CA SER A 322 -0.06 -7.48 -15.46
C SER A 322 -0.90 -7.17 -14.22
N ALA A 323 -2.12 -6.71 -14.44
CA ALA A 323 -3.06 -6.36 -13.39
C ALA A 323 -4.30 -7.25 -13.44
N CYS A 324 -4.90 -7.48 -12.29
CA CYS A 324 -6.15 -8.20 -12.15
C CYS A 324 -7.28 -7.45 -12.88
N ASP A 325 -8.08 -8.17 -13.68
CA ASP A 325 -9.29 -7.61 -14.30
C ASP A 325 -10.29 -7.18 -13.21
N PHE A 326 -10.59 -5.89 -13.15
CA PHE A 326 -11.43 -5.29 -12.13
C PHE A 326 -12.83 -5.92 -12.09
N LYS A 327 -13.48 -6.04 -13.25
CA LYS A 327 -14.84 -6.58 -13.34
C LYS A 327 -14.90 -8.07 -12.96
N GLY A 328 -13.92 -8.84 -13.40
CA GLY A 328 -13.82 -10.27 -13.10
C GLY A 328 -13.55 -10.53 -11.61
N TRP A 329 -12.69 -9.71 -10.99
CA TRP A 329 -12.42 -9.80 -9.56
C TRP A 329 -13.69 -9.52 -8.74
N TRP A 330 -14.40 -8.43 -9.03
CA TRP A 330 -15.63 -8.07 -8.32
C TRP A 330 -16.74 -9.08 -8.51
N ARG A 331 -16.87 -9.69 -9.70
CA ARG A 331 -17.84 -10.79 -9.92
C ARG A 331 -17.57 -11.98 -8.99
N ARG A 332 -16.31 -12.33 -8.77
CA ARG A 332 -15.94 -13.40 -7.85
C ARG A 332 -16.21 -12.99 -6.41
N GLU A 333 -15.81 -11.79 -6.03
CA GLU A 333 -15.95 -11.26 -4.68
C GLU A 333 -17.42 -11.22 -4.21
N VAL A 334 -18.31 -10.68 -5.04
CA VAL A 334 -19.75 -10.63 -4.73
C VAL A 334 -20.49 -11.93 -5.09
N ARG A 335 -19.77 -12.96 -5.54
CA ARG A 335 -20.33 -14.26 -5.94
C ARG A 335 -21.43 -14.15 -6.99
N ALA A 336 -21.33 -13.19 -7.89
CA ALA A 336 -22.25 -12.98 -9.00
C ALA A 336 -21.94 -13.95 -10.15
N PHE A 337 -22.46 -15.16 -10.08
CA PHE A 337 -22.35 -16.16 -11.13
C PHE A 337 -23.53 -16.04 -12.10
N ARG A 338 -23.28 -16.09 -13.41
CA ARG A 338 -24.35 -16.29 -14.39
C ARG A 338 -24.97 -17.66 -14.17
N LYS A 339 -26.32 -17.70 -14.12
CA LYS A 339 -27.08 -18.94 -14.19
C LYS A 339 -27.01 -19.51 -15.60
#